data_b2a0f0b637ba068a3c9a385b12129a10
#
_entry.id   b2a0f0b637ba068a3c9a385b12129a10
#
_cell.length_a   1.000
_cell.length_b   1.000
_cell.length_c   1.000
_cell.angle_alpha   90.00
_cell.angle_beta   90.00
_cell.angle_gamma   90.00
#
_symmetry.space_group_name_H-M   'P 1'
#
loop_
_entity.id
_entity.type
_entity.pdbx_description
1 polymer ?
#
loop_
_entity_poly.entity_id
_entity_poly.type
_entity_poly.pdbx_seq_one_letter_code
_entity_poly.pdbx_strand_id
1 'polypeptide(L)'
;RHGNHVFKDGTVVVPGQLSFSNAYDSIQLASTFGSEDVVPAQYYNTSTPVTITGATSGVQAEVIGYKAGTSTTQPTLYIKYIKTGSDYATEIFSDSENISANASITHTTSYASNIASATTHTSAAQTGSAVKVETGIYYVRGQFVRVAEQTLVLSDDSITVSKRVGFTITETLVTPE
;
A
#
# COMPACT_ATOMS: atom_id res chain seq x y z
N ARG A 1 -34.19 21.31 -6.57
CA ARG A 1 -32.71 21.43 -6.87
C ARG A 1 -32.15 22.72 -6.23
N HIS A 2 -32.31 22.86 -4.91
CA HIS A 2 -31.78 24.05 -4.20
C HIS A 2 -30.24 24.05 -4.11
N GLY A 3 -29.60 22.86 -4.19
CA GLY A 3 -28.15 22.72 -4.07
C GLY A 3 -27.34 23.48 -5.13
N ASN A 4 -27.84 23.54 -6.38
CA ASN A 4 -27.12 24.20 -7.48
C ASN A 4 -26.98 25.73 -7.33
N HIS A 5 -27.74 26.33 -6.42
CA HIS A 5 -27.63 27.77 -6.11
C HIS A 5 -26.64 28.07 -4.98
N VAL A 6 -26.33 27.07 -4.16
CA VAL A 6 -25.46 27.20 -2.97
C VAL A 6 -24.10 26.57 -3.22
N PHE A 7 -24.06 25.43 -3.92
CA PHE A 7 -22.82 24.69 -4.16
C PHE A 7 -22.55 24.57 -5.67
N LYS A 8 -21.29 24.72 -6.05
CA LYS A 8 -20.79 24.37 -7.38
C LYS A 8 -20.33 22.91 -7.36
N ASP A 9 -20.34 22.25 -8.51
CA ASP A 9 -19.80 20.92 -8.67
C ASP A 9 -18.36 20.84 -8.20
N GLY A 10 -18.07 19.82 -7.42
CA GLY A 10 -16.76 19.62 -6.78
C GLY A 10 -16.56 20.38 -5.47
N THR A 11 -17.57 21.14 -5.00
CA THR A 11 -17.48 21.80 -3.68
C THR A 11 -17.34 20.76 -2.57
N VAL A 12 -16.36 20.95 -1.72
CA VAL A 12 -16.17 20.17 -0.49
C VAL A 12 -17.15 20.66 0.55
N VAL A 13 -18.05 19.79 1.00
CA VAL A 13 -19.08 20.12 2.00
C VAL A 13 -18.62 19.71 3.39
N VAL A 14 -18.07 18.51 3.50
CA VAL A 14 -17.35 18.05 4.69
C VAL A 14 -15.94 17.71 4.22
N PRO A 15 -14.93 18.48 4.64
CA PRO A 15 -13.58 18.23 4.18
C PRO A 15 -13.07 16.89 4.71
N GLY A 16 -12.67 16.00 3.79
CA GLY A 16 -11.72 14.94 4.11
C GLY A 16 -10.35 15.60 4.22
N GLN A 17 -9.66 15.37 5.31
CA GLN A 17 -8.31 15.89 5.47
C GLN A 17 -7.40 15.27 4.41
N LEU A 18 -6.65 16.11 3.72
CA LEU A 18 -5.60 15.67 2.81
C LEU A 18 -4.28 15.70 3.58
N SER A 19 -3.61 14.58 3.67
CA SER A 19 -2.27 14.49 4.22
C SER A 19 -1.29 13.94 3.19
N PHE A 20 -0.10 14.52 3.17
CA PHE A 20 1.01 14.07 2.34
C PHE A 20 2.08 13.47 3.25
N SER A 21 2.58 12.29 2.88
CA SER A 21 3.70 11.64 3.54
C SER A 21 4.84 11.46 2.53
N ASN A 22 6.04 11.89 2.89
CA ASN A 22 7.28 11.62 2.19
C ASN A 22 8.15 10.57 2.94
N ALA A 23 7.55 9.86 3.87
CA ALA A 23 8.16 8.76 4.63
C ALA A 23 7.24 7.54 4.55
N TYR A 24 6.91 7.11 3.33
CA TYR A 24 6.06 5.94 3.10
C TYR A 24 6.97 4.75 2.82
N ASP A 25 7.18 3.95 3.86
CA ASP A 25 8.14 2.85 3.80
C ASP A 25 7.64 1.71 2.92
N SER A 26 8.55 1.16 2.15
CA SER A 26 8.30 -0.02 1.32
C SER A 26 9.51 -0.94 1.29
N ILE A 27 9.28 -2.19 0.95
CA ILE A 27 10.33 -3.14 0.61
C ILE A 27 10.10 -3.72 -0.77
N GLN A 28 11.14 -3.79 -1.56
CA GLN A 28 11.15 -4.52 -2.81
C GLN A 28 11.52 -5.97 -2.55
N LEU A 29 10.80 -6.87 -3.22
CA LEU A 29 11.07 -8.31 -3.18
C LEU A 29 11.75 -8.76 -4.48
N ALA A 30 12.51 -9.83 -4.43
CA ALA A 30 12.91 -10.54 -5.63
C ALA A 30 11.65 -11.02 -6.37
N SER A 31 11.69 -11.03 -7.69
CA SER A 31 10.54 -11.43 -8.52
C SER A 31 10.18 -12.90 -8.34
N THR A 32 11.15 -13.72 -7.94
CA THR A 32 10.99 -15.17 -7.74
C THR A 32 11.51 -15.61 -6.38
N PHE A 33 10.91 -16.66 -5.84
CA PHE A 33 11.39 -17.39 -4.67
C PHE A 33 11.39 -18.88 -4.99
N GLY A 34 12.56 -19.51 -4.98
CA GLY A 34 12.73 -20.83 -5.58
C GLY A 34 12.44 -20.76 -7.09
N SER A 35 11.47 -21.53 -7.54
CA SER A 35 11.00 -21.55 -8.94
C SER A 35 9.69 -20.78 -9.14
N GLU A 36 9.19 -20.12 -8.08
CA GLU A 36 7.87 -19.54 -8.04
C GLU A 36 7.93 -18.02 -8.23
N ASP A 37 6.99 -17.46 -8.99
CA ASP A 37 6.81 -16.02 -9.06
C ASP A 37 6.23 -15.49 -7.75
N VAL A 38 6.84 -14.44 -7.19
CA VAL A 38 6.37 -13.83 -5.96
C VAL A 38 5.12 -12.99 -6.23
N VAL A 39 4.03 -13.33 -5.56
CA VAL A 39 2.73 -12.63 -5.65
C VAL A 39 2.55 -11.76 -4.40
N PRO A 40 2.88 -10.46 -4.43
CA PRO A 40 2.88 -9.59 -3.25
C PRO A 40 1.48 -9.39 -2.67
N ALA A 41 0.43 -9.55 -3.47
CA ALA A 41 -0.96 -9.46 -3.01
C ALA A 41 -1.29 -10.44 -1.86
N GLN A 42 -0.59 -11.55 -1.77
CA GLN A 42 -0.82 -12.57 -0.74
C GLN A 42 -0.31 -12.16 0.65
N TYR A 43 0.57 -11.16 0.71
CA TYR A 43 1.05 -10.58 1.97
C TYR A 43 0.12 -9.50 2.53
N TYR A 44 -0.95 -9.15 1.81
CA TYR A 44 -1.86 -8.10 2.22
C TYR A 44 -3.27 -8.63 2.51
N ASN A 45 -3.75 -8.34 3.72
CA ASN A 45 -5.10 -8.71 4.12
C ASN A 45 -5.71 -7.56 4.95
N THR A 46 -6.87 -7.06 4.52
CA THR A 46 -7.56 -5.94 5.16
C THR A 46 -8.21 -6.31 6.50
N SER A 47 -8.51 -7.58 6.73
CA SER A 47 -9.19 -8.05 7.94
C SER A 47 -8.22 -8.54 9.01
N THR A 48 -7.08 -9.09 8.60
CA THR A 48 -6.07 -9.64 9.50
C THR A 48 -4.70 -9.15 9.02
N PRO A 49 -4.09 -8.18 9.71
CA PRO A 49 -2.79 -7.65 9.32
C PRO A 49 -1.73 -8.74 9.24
N VAL A 50 -0.99 -8.74 8.15
CA VAL A 50 0.13 -9.66 7.94
C VAL A 50 1.41 -8.98 8.40
N THR A 51 2.11 -9.65 9.30
CA THR A 51 3.44 -9.24 9.77
C THR A 51 4.49 -10.06 9.06
N ILE A 52 5.49 -9.40 8.52
CA ILE A 52 6.67 -10.01 7.93
C ILE A 52 7.88 -9.86 8.85
N THR A 53 8.79 -10.84 8.79
CA THR A 53 10.01 -10.87 9.61
C THR A 53 11.20 -11.20 8.72
N GLY A 54 12.26 -10.40 8.81
CA GLY A 54 13.54 -10.64 8.15
C GLY A 54 14.34 -11.73 8.87
N ALA A 55 14.89 -12.67 8.11
CA ALA A 55 15.66 -13.77 8.68
C ALA A 55 17.04 -13.34 9.20
N THR A 56 17.63 -12.33 8.58
CA THR A 56 18.95 -11.80 8.93
C THR A 56 18.84 -10.58 9.85
N SER A 57 18.03 -9.61 9.46
CA SER A 57 17.84 -8.38 10.23
C SER A 57 17.09 -8.59 11.54
N GLY A 58 16.16 -9.56 11.57
CA GLY A 58 15.22 -9.73 12.67
C GLY A 58 14.16 -8.64 12.79
N VAL A 59 14.16 -7.71 11.83
CA VAL A 59 13.20 -6.61 11.75
C VAL A 59 11.81 -7.15 11.44
N GLN A 60 10.80 -6.52 12.01
CA GLN A 60 9.40 -6.86 11.73
C GLN A 60 8.64 -5.63 11.23
N ALA A 61 7.76 -5.87 10.27
CA ALA A 61 6.86 -4.85 9.74
C ALA A 61 5.48 -5.43 9.43
N GLU A 62 4.47 -4.61 9.59
CA GLU A 62 3.10 -4.88 9.14
C GLU A 62 2.97 -4.47 7.67
N VAL A 63 2.36 -5.32 6.85
CA VAL A 63 2.08 -5.02 5.45
C VAL A 63 0.76 -4.24 5.36
N ILE A 64 0.85 -3.02 4.85
CA ILE A 64 -0.29 -2.09 4.73
C ILE A 64 -0.76 -1.92 3.28
N GLY A 65 -0.07 -2.52 2.32
CA GLY A 65 -0.41 -2.49 0.92
C GLY A 65 0.64 -3.18 0.06
N TYR A 66 0.41 -3.24 -1.23
CA TYR A 66 1.34 -3.88 -2.15
C TYR A 66 1.27 -3.26 -3.56
N LYS A 67 2.29 -3.54 -4.35
CA LYS A 67 2.36 -3.29 -5.79
C LYS A 67 2.88 -4.55 -6.47
N ALA A 68 2.15 -5.02 -7.49
CA ALA A 68 2.62 -6.15 -8.30
C ALA A 68 3.87 -5.77 -9.08
N GLY A 69 4.77 -6.73 -9.21
CA GLY A 69 5.92 -6.61 -10.10
C GLY A 69 5.50 -6.61 -11.58
N THR A 70 6.36 -6.10 -12.41
CA THR A 70 6.25 -6.16 -13.87
C THR A 70 7.56 -6.70 -14.43
N SER A 71 7.68 -6.78 -15.76
CA SER A 71 8.96 -7.13 -16.39
C SER A 71 10.11 -6.15 -16.12
N THR A 72 9.79 -4.96 -15.63
CA THR A 72 10.77 -3.87 -15.36
C THR A 72 10.78 -3.38 -13.92
N THR A 73 9.82 -3.80 -13.10
CA THR A 73 9.72 -3.38 -11.70
C THR A 73 9.56 -4.57 -10.77
N GLN A 74 10.17 -4.49 -9.60
CA GLN A 74 10.08 -5.54 -8.59
C GLN A 74 8.72 -5.53 -7.87
N PRO A 75 8.24 -6.71 -7.41
CA PRO A 75 7.13 -6.77 -6.46
C PRO A 75 7.48 -5.97 -5.22
N THR A 76 6.55 -5.14 -4.75
CA THR A 76 6.79 -4.23 -3.63
C THR A 76 5.71 -4.40 -2.57
N LEU A 77 6.10 -4.43 -1.31
CA LEU A 77 5.20 -4.36 -0.17
C LEU A 77 5.33 -2.97 0.46
N TYR A 78 4.21 -2.31 0.70
CA TYR A 78 4.15 -1.12 1.54
C TYR A 78 4.02 -1.56 2.99
N ILE A 79 4.85 -1.00 3.85
CA ILE A 79 5.02 -1.52 5.19
C ILE A 79 4.97 -0.41 6.25
N LYS A 80 4.71 -0.86 7.47
CA LYS A 80 4.92 -0.06 8.67
C LYS A 80 5.82 -0.86 9.61
N TYR A 81 7.01 -0.37 9.87
CA TYR A 81 7.92 -1.00 10.83
C TYR A 81 7.30 -1.04 12.22
N ILE A 82 7.36 -2.20 12.87
CA ILE A 82 6.78 -2.44 14.20
C ILE A 82 7.80 -2.93 15.21
N LYS A 83 8.94 -3.48 14.76
CA LYS A 83 9.99 -3.96 15.63
C LYS A 83 11.34 -3.87 14.92
N THR A 84 12.34 -3.39 15.65
CA THR A 84 13.76 -3.42 15.25
C THR A 84 14.33 -4.82 15.32
N GLY A 85 15.50 -5.01 14.74
CA GLY A 85 16.25 -6.25 14.84
C GLY A 85 16.55 -6.66 16.30
N SER A 86 17.00 -7.89 16.47
CA SER A 86 17.35 -8.43 17.80
C SER A 86 18.55 -7.74 18.46
N ASP A 87 19.33 -7.01 17.69
CA ASP A 87 20.43 -6.15 18.13
C ASP A 87 19.97 -4.79 18.66
N TYR A 88 18.68 -4.48 18.56
CA TYR A 88 18.04 -3.18 18.86
C TYR A 88 18.60 -1.98 18.09
N ALA A 89 19.41 -2.22 17.08
CA ALA A 89 20.08 -1.20 16.27
C ALA A 89 19.64 -1.25 14.79
N THR A 90 19.37 -2.43 14.27
CA THR A 90 18.90 -2.60 12.89
C THR A 90 17.42 -2.21 12.79
N GLU A 91 17.11 -1.17 12.02
CA GLU A 91 15.76 -0.59 11.91
C GLU A 91 15.05 -0.95 10.62
N ILE A 92 15.79 -1.39 9.59
CA ILE A 92 15.27 -1.69 8.25
C ILE A 92 15.65 -3.11 7.84
N PHE A 93 14.91 -3.67 6.90
CA PHE A 93 15.24 -4.96 6.30
C PHE A 93 16.58 -4.92 5.57
N SER A 94 17.30 -6.03 5.64
CA SER A 94 18.56 -6.21 4.91
C SER A 94 18.30 -6.56 3.45
N ASP A 95 19.26 -6.20 2.60
CA ASP A 95 19.25 -6.59 1.20
C ASP A 95 19.44 -8.10 1.06
N SER A 96 18.72 -8.69 0.12
CA SER A 96 18.82 -10.11 -0.24
C SER A 96 18.57 -11.08 0.93
N GLU A 97 17.82 -10.68 1.97
CA GLU A 97 17.45 -11.56 3.06
C GLU A 97 16.13 -12.30 2.78
N ASN A 98 16.01 -13.49 3.32
CA ASN A 98 14.73 -14.19 3.31
C ASN A 98 13.75 -13.53 4.29
N ILE A 99 12.49 -13.46 3.89
CA ILE A 99 11.39 -13.01 4.75
C ILE A 99 10.37 -14.11 4.95
N SER A 100 9.81 -14.16 6.14
CA SER A 100 8.67 -15.00 6.51
C SER A 100 7.49 -14.14 6.91
N ALA A 101 6.28 -14.70 6.80
CA ALA A 101 5.04 -14.04 7.20
C ALA A 101 4.37 -14.83 8.33
N ASN A 102 3.57 -14.14 9.16
CA ASN A 102 2.71 -14.77 10.16
C ASN A 102 1.45 -15.43 9.56
N ALA A 103 1.33 -15.44 8.23
CA ALA A 103 0.28 -16.09 7.46
C ALA A 103 0.89 -17.07 6.46
N SER A 104 0.13 -18.08 6.05
CA SER A 104 0.55 -18.97 4.96
C SER A 104 0.49 -18.23 3.64
N ILE A 105 1.59 -18.23 2.90
CA ILE A 105 1.71 -17.65 1.58
C ILE A 105 1.66 -18.76 0.54
N THR A 106 0.89 -18.57 -0.49
CA THR A 106 0.68 -19.55 -1.57
C THR A 106 0.96 -18.89 -2.92
N HIS A 107 2.20 -18.77 -3.32
CA HIS A 107 2.50 -18.31 -4.67
C HIS A 107 1.89 -19.28 -5.69
N THR A 108 2.62 -20.24 -6.20
CA THR A 108 2.11 -21.44 -6.84
C THR A 108 2.28 -22.67 -5.94
N THR A 109 3.19 -22.62 -4.99
CA THR A 109 3.40 -23.60 -3.91
C THR A 109 3.15 -22.97 -2.54
N SER A 110 2.38 -23.63 -1.69
CA SER A 110 2.08 -23.16 -0.33
C SER A 110 3.30 -23.14 0.58
N TYR A 111 3.53 -22.03 1.24
CA TYR A 111 4.50 -21.85 2.32
C TYR A 111 3.73 -21.65 3.64
N ALA A 112 4.07 -22.40 4.67
CA ALA A 112 3.45 -22.28 5.98
C ALA A 112 3.81 -20.95 6.66
N SER A 113 3.00 -20.53 7.64
CA SER A 113 3.30 -19.35 8.46
C SER A 113 4.68 -19.48 9.12
N ASN A 114 5.39 -18.37 9.18
CA ASN A 114 6.75 -18.26 9.72
C ASN A 114 7.83 -19.07 8.96
N ILE A 115 7.53 -19.53 7.77
CA ILE A 115 8.49 -20.13 6.85
C ILE A 115 8.84 -19.07 5.78
N ALA A 116 10.11 -19.01 5.39
CA ALA A 116 10.53 -18.10 4.33
C ALA A 116 9.71 -18.34 3.05
N SER A 117 9.20 -17.29 2.47
CA SER A 117 8.31 -17.32 1.31
C SER A 117 8.70 -16.31 0.24
N ALA A 118 9.60 -15.40 0.53
CA ALA A 118 10.21 -14.49 -0.42
C ALA A 118 11.62 -14.10 0.05
N THR A 119 12.38 -13.48 -0.87
CA THR A 119 13.66 -12.84 -0.57
C THR A 119 13.53 -11.35 -0.89
N THR A 120 14.09 -10.49 -0.07
CA THR A 120 14.19 -9.06 -0.38
C THR A 120 15.10 -8.82 -1.58
N HIS A 121 14.85 -7.75 -2.32
CA HIS A 121 15.71 -7.35 -3.44
C HIS A 121 17.08 -6.85 -2.93
N THR A 122 18.05 -6.72 -3.82
CA THR A 122 19.38 -6.14 -3.54
C THR A 122 19.38 -4.64 -3.23
N SER A 123 18.23 -4.03 -3.27
CA SER A 123 17.94 -2.67 -2.81
C SER A 123 16.58 -2.74 -2.13
N ALA A 124 16.54 -3.39 -0.95
CA ALA A 124 15.32 -3.83 -0.32
C ALA A 124 14.46 -2.70 0.22
N ALA A 125 15.00 -1.98 1.19
CA ALA A 125 14.29 -0.90 1.88
C ALA A 125 14.24 0.36 1.02
N GLN A 126 13.04 0.86 0.79
CA GLN A 126 12.78 2.07 0.02
C GLN A 126 11.88 3.00 0.83
N THR A 127 12.03 4.30 0.58
CA THR A 127 11.14 5.32 1.16
C THR A 127 10.55 6.13 0.02
N GLY A 128 9.24 6.10 -0.07
CA GLY A 128 8.48 6.77 -1.09
C GLY A 128 7.59 7.87 -0.54
N SER A 129 6.62 8.28 -1.35
CA SER A 129 5.64 9.29 -1.00
C SER A 129 4.23 8.86 -1.31
N ALA A 130 3.30 9.23 -0.44
CA ALA A 130 1.90 8.93 -0.56
C ALA A 130 1.01 10.12 -0.17
N VAL A 131 -0.19 10.15 -0.71
CA VAL A 131 -1.26 11.04 -0.32
C VAL A 131 -2.39 10.22 0.29
N LYS A 132 -2.80 10.58 1.49
CA LYS A 132 -3.98 10.06 2.14
C LYS A 132 -5.09 11.10 2.08
N VAL A 133 -6.28 10.69 1.69
CA VAL A 133 -7.51 11.47 1.77
C VAL A 133 -8.43 10.80 2.77
N GLU A 134 -8.81 11.49 3.82
CA GLU A 134 -9.79 10.99 4.78
C GLU A 134 -11.22 11.06 4.25
N THR A 135 -12.13 10.41 4.94
CA THR A 135 -13.56 10.43 4.58
C THR A 135 -14.08 11.86 4.49
N GLY A 136 -14.70 12.21 3.38
CA GLY A 136 -15.28 13.52 3.13
C GLY A 136 -16.62 13.44 2.41
N ILE A 137 -17.30 14.58 2.29
CA ILE A 137 -18.54 14.74 1.52
C ILE A 137 -18.35 15.84 0.49
N TYR A 138 -18.62 15.52 -0.76
CA TYR A 138 -18.48 16.40 -1.90
C TYR A 138 -19.83 16.61 -2.58
N TYR A 139 -20.09 17.84 -3.04
CA TYR A 139 -21.26 18.11 -3.86
C TYR A 139 -20.95 17.85 -5.33
N VAL A 140 -21.73 16.96 -5.95
CA VAL A 140 -21.51 16.53 -7.33
C VAL A 140 -22.86 16.45 -8.04
N ARG A 141 -23.05 17.23 -9.08
CA ARG A 141 -24.22 17.22 -9.98
C ARG A 141 -25.58 17.15 -9.25
N GLY A 142 -25.71 17.95 -8.20
CA GLY A 142 -26.96 18.04 -7.44
C GLY A 142 -27.07 17.06 -6.27
N GLN A 143 -26.07 16.26 -5.99
CA GLN A 143 -26.05 15.27 -4.91
C GLN A 143 -24.87 15.44 -3.97
N PHE A 144 -25.04 15.00 -2.73
CA PHE A 144 -23.97 14.91 -1.74
C PHE A 144 -23.38 13.49 -1.78
N VAL A 145 -22.14 13.38 -2.21
CA VAL A 145 -21.44 12.11 -2.36
C VAL A 145 -20.41 11.96 -1.25
N ARG A 146 -20.56 10.89 -0.46
CA ARG A 146 -19.55 10.53 0.54
C ARG A 146 -18.42 9.78 -0.16
N VAL A 147 -17.20 10.25 0.05
CA VAL A 147 -15.98 9.58 -0.39
C VAL A 147 -15.33 8.95 0.83
N ALA A 148 -15.06 7.65 0.77
CA ALA A 148 -14.35 6.94 1.82
C ALA A 148 -12.87 7.30 1.85
N GLU A 149 -12.21 7.04 2.96
CA GLU A 149 -10.76 7.19 3.11
C GLU A 149 -10.03 6.38 2.03
N GLN A 150 -9.01 7.00 1.43
CA GLN A 150 -8.17 6.38 0.40
C GLN A 150 -6.72 6.82 0.56
N THR A 151 -5.79 5.91 0.30
CA THR A 151 -4.36 6.22 0.20
C THR A 151 -3.88 5.95 -1.21
N LEU A 152 -3.21 6.93 -1.81
CA LEU A 152 -2.59 6.82 -3.12
C LEU A 152 -1.08 6.96 -2.96
N VAL A 153 -0.35 5.90 -3.30
CA VAL A 153 1.12 5.96 -3.38
C VAL A 153 1.51 6.70 -4.65
N LEU A 154 2.29 7.74 -4.50
CA LEU A 154 2.76 8.58 -5.61
C LEU A 154 4.07 8.08 -6.19
N SER A 155 4.95 7.61 -5.33
CA SER A 155 6.19 6.90 -5.64
C SER A 155 6.54 5.94 -4.52
N ASP A 156 7.11 4.81 -4.85
CA ASP A 156 7.56 3.78 -3.92
C ASP A 156 9.06 3.95 -3.54
N ASP A 157 9.79 4.78 -4.29
CA ASP A 157 11.24 4.95 -4.18
C ASP A 157 11.70 6.41 -4.20
N SER A 158 10.78 7.37 -4.24
CA SER A 158 11.11 8.80 -4.27
C SER A 158 10.27 9.62 -3.30
N ILE A 159 10.94 10.44 -2.53
CA ILE A 159 10.33 11.40 -1.60
C ILE A 159 10.02 12.74 -2.28
N THR A 160 10.53 12.95 -3.49
CA THR A 160 10.34 14.19 -4.26
C THR A 160 9.50 13.92 -5.50
N VAL A 161 8.22 14.24 -5.41
CA VAL A 161 7.27 14.04 -6.52
C VAL A 161 6.51 15.32 -6.84
N SER A 162 6.26 15.55 -8.14
CA SER A 162 5.38 16.61 -8.61
C SER A 162 4.23 15.99 -9.39
N LYS A 163 3.10 15.77 -8.70
CA LYS A 163 1.90 15.15 -9.28
C LYS A 163 0.65 15.90 -8.86
N ARG A 164 -0.37 15.88 -9.72
CA ARG A 164 -1.71 16.36 -9.38
C ARG A 164 -2.58 15.16 -8.99
N VAL A 165 -3.20 15.23 -7.82
CA VAL A 165 -4.12 14.21 -7.31
C VAL A 165 -5.53 14.77 -7.29
N GLY A 166 -6.51 13.93 -7.64
CA GLY A 166 -7.93 14.32 -7.63
C GLY A 166 -8.84 13.11 -7.80
N PHE A 167 -10.14 13.34 -7.66
CA PHE A 167 -11.15 12.32 -7.89
C PHE A 167 -11.66 12.37 -9.31
N THR A 168 -11.90 11.20 -9.90
CA THR A 168 -12.67 11.04 -11.14
C THR A 168 -14.10 10.67 -10.77
N ILE A 169 -15.06 11.38 -11.34
CA ILE A 169 -16.48 11.13 -11.12
C ILE A 169 -16.99 10.24 -12.26
N THR A 170 -17.56 9.10 -11.93
CA THR A 170 -18.22 8.20 -12.87
C THR A 170 -19.68 8.07 -12.46
N GLU A 171 -20.59 8.34 -13.37
CA GLU A 171 -22.04 8.11 -13.21
C GLU A 171 -22.47 6.92 -14.05
N THR A 172 -23.26 6.04 -13.44
CA THR A 172 -23.88 4.91 -14.12
C THR A 172 -25.40 5.00 -13.93
N LEU A 173 -26.13 4.96 -15.03
CA LEU A 173 -27.59 4.87 -14.99
C LEU A 173 -27.98 3.44 -14.62
N VAL A 174 -28.65 3.26 -13.48
CA VAL A 174 -29.23 1.98 -13.08
C VAL A 174 -30.70 1.97 -13.52
N THR A 175 -31.03 1.13 -14.47
CA THR A 175 -32.45 0.87 -14.85
C THR A 175 -32.99 -0.18 -13.90
N PRO A 176 -34.22 -0.02 -13.36
CA PRO A 176 -34.88 -1.10 -12.60
C PRO A 176 -35.08 -2.30 -13.52
N GLU A 177 -34.80 -3.51 -13.00
CA GLU A 177 -35.16 -4.78 -13.63
C GLU A 177 -36.66 -5.02 -13.54
#